data_f883b6bb952287d9bff88301d6d52903
#
_entry.id   f883b6bb952287d9bff88301d6d52903
#
_cell.length_a   1.000
_cell.length_b   1.000
_cell.length_c   1.000
_cell.angle_alpha   90.00
_cell.angle_beta   90.00
_cell.angle_gamma   90.00
#
_symmetry.space_group_name_H-M   'P 1'
#
loop_
_entity.id
_entity.type
_entity.pdbx_description
1 polymer ?
#
loop_
_entity_poly.entity_id
_entity_poly.type
_entity_poly.pdbx_seq_one_letter_code
_entity_poly.pdbx_strand_id
1 'polypeptide(L)'
;MLNPALVRHDPAATSRLLLTLLAVALLWPGLRLSELDIGVLFDGSNADTMGSFVSAFWPPEHGGDFLALLWQATLETLAIATAGMTLALAIAIPCALLATRALSLSALSRGGRPAWWNHALRWPVRGLLIVLRSIPEIVWALLFVRAVGLGPTAGVLAIAITYAGMLGKVYAEIFESVDPLPARALLGSGASRLQAFFYGVLPQATGEMLSYSVYRWECAIRASVVMGFVGAGGLGQQMDLSMRMFAGGEVASMLLTFLALVLLADLLSRLLRWRFA
;
A
#
# COMPACT_ATOMS: atom_id res chain seq x y z
N MET A 1 10.49 -42.92 -40.70
CA MET A 1 9.16 -42.54 -41.13
C MET A 1 8.32 -42.22 -39.88
N LEU A 2 8.16 -40.95 -39.55
CA LEU A 2 7.40 -40.51 -38.40
C LEU A 2 5.89 -40.61 -38.76
N ASN A 3 5.14 -41.29 -37.92
CA ASN A 3 3.72 -41.58 -38.09
C ASN A 3 2.90 -40.28 -38.00
N PRO A 4 2.19 -39.79 -39.04
CA PRO A 4 1.48 -38.49 -39.02
C PRO A 4 0.20 -38.50 -38.18
N ALA A 5 -0.16 -39.61 -37.53
CA ALA A 5 -1.39 -39.75 -36.74
C ALA A 5 -1.29 -39.24 -35.27
N LEU A 6 -0.15 -38.65 -34.85
CA LEU A 6 0.03 -38.19 -33.48
C LEU A 6 -0.06 -36.64 -33.27
N VAL A 7 -0.59 -35.91 -34.26
CA VAL A 7 -0.95 -34.52 -34.00
C VAL A 7 -2.26 -34.54 -33.19
N ARG A 8 -2.14 -34.66 -31.87
CA ARG A 8 -3.28 -34.43 -30.95
C ARG A 8 -3.73 -33.00 -31.14
N HIS A 9 -4.84 -32.80 -31.80
CA HIS A 9 -5.57 -31.53 -31.80
C HIS A 9 -5.87 -31.19 -30.35
N ASP A 10 -5.26 -30.11 -29.82
CA ASP A 10 -5.60 -29.59 -28.51
C ASP A 10 -7.06 -29.06 -28.58
N PRO A 11 -8.02 -29.67 -27.88
CA PRO A 11 -9.42 -29.26 -27.92
C PRO A 11 -9.64 -27.83 -27.39
N ALA A 12 -8.66 -27.28 -26.67
CA ALA A 12 -8.68 -25.90 -26.16
C ALA A 12 -8.04 -24.88 -27.13
N ALA A 13 -7.45 -25.31 -28.25
CA ALA A 13 -6.74 -24.41 -29.17
C ALA A 13 -7.70 -23.38 -29.81
N THR A 14 -8.92 -23.76 -30.19
CA THR A 14 -9.94 -22.85 -30.72
C THR A 14 -10.44 -21.87 -29.69
N SER A 15 -10.63 -22.31 -28.45
CA SER A 15 -11.03 -21.44 -27.32
C SER A 15 -9.95 -20.43 -26.97
N ARG A 16 -8.69 -20.85 -26.95
CA ARG A 16 -7.53 -19.94 -26.73
C ARG A 16 -7.40 -18.93 -27.86
N LEU A 17 -7.54 -19.36 -29.12
CA LEU A 17 -7.49 -18.47 -30.26
C LEU A 17 -8.62 -17.43 -30.22
N LEU A 18 -9.85 -17.85 -29.89
CA LEU A 18 -10.98 -16.93 -29.75
C LEU A 18 -10.77 -15.95 -28.59
N LEU A 19 -10.24 -16.39 -27.44
CA LEU A 19 -9.92 -15.51 -26.32
C LEU A 19 -8.81 -14.50 -26.66
N THR A 20 -7.78 -14.93 -27.38
CA THR A 20 -6.72 -14.01 -27.81
C THR A 20 -7.22 -13.01 -28.85
N LEU A 21 -8.04 -13.44 -29.81
CA LEU A 21 -8.67 -12.55 -30.78
C LEU A 21 -9.63 -11.55 -30.10
N LEU A 22 -10.41 -12.02 -29.13
CA LEU A 22 -11.28 -11.14 -28.33
C LEU A 22 -10.47 -10.13 -27.51
N ALA A 23 -9.38 -10.58 -26.88
CA ALA A 23 -8.49 -9.68 -26.13
C ALA A 23 -7.86 -8.61 -27.04
N VAL A 24 -7.37 -8.99 -28.22
CA VAL A 24 -6.84 -8.06 -29.23
C VAL A 24 -7.92 -7.10 -29.75
N ALA A 25 -9.14 -7.64 -30.01
CA ALA A 25 -10.26 -6.81 -30.45
C ALA A 25 -10.72 -5.80 -29.39
N LEU A 26 -10.61 -6.13 -28.09
CA LEU A 26 -10.90 -5.20 -26.99
C LEU A 26 -9.76 -4.18 -26.74
N LEU A 27 -8.52 -4.50 -27.09
CA LEU A 27 -7.41 -3.57 -27.01
C LEU A 27 -7.56 -2.38 -28.00
N TRP A 28 -8.12 -2.64 -29.19
CA TRP A 28 -8.30 -1.61 -30.23
C TRP A 28 -9.13 -0.41 -29.76
N PRO A 29 -10.37 -0.58 -29.24
CA PRO A 29 -11.14 0.53 -28.72
C PRO A 29 -10.48 1.17 -27.49
N GLY A 30 -9.78 0.38 -26.65
CA GLY A 30 -9.01 0.90 -25.51
C GLY A 30 -7.90 1.85 -25.94
N LEU A 31 -7.10 1.48 -26.95
CA LEU A 31 -6.06 2.31 -27.53
C LEU A 31 -6.63 3.57 -28.22
N ARG A 32 -7.78 3.46 -28.88
CA ARG A 32 -8.46 4.61 -29.47
C ARG A 32 -8.99 5.59 -28.43
N LEU A 33 -9.61 5.08 -27.34
CA LEU A 33 -10.14 5.89 -26.26
C LEU A 33 -9.05 6.53 -25.38
N SER A 34 -7.87 5.91 -25.33
CA SER A 34 -6.71 6.47 -24.58
C SER A 34 -6.00 7.61 -25.33
N GLU A 35 -6.42 7.92 -26.58
CA GLU A 35 -5.79 8.92 -27.44
C GLU A 35 -4.26 8.74 -27.58
N LEU A 36 -3.79 7.48 -27.45
CA LEU A 36 -2.38 7.15 -27.48
C LEU A 36 -1.83 7.33 -28.90
N ASP A 37 -1.30 8.50 -29.16
CA ASP A 37 -0.60 8.80 -30.41
C ASP A 37 0.92 8.62 -30.19
N ILE A 38 1.40 7.45 -30.57
CA ILE A 38 2.84 7.13 -30.50
C ILE A 38 3.65 8.02 -31.43
N GLY A 39 3.04 8.55 -32.51
CA GLY A 39 3.68 9.46 -33.45
C GLY A 39 4.19 10.74 -32.78
N VAL A 40 3.44 11.24 -31.79
CA VAL A 40 3.81 12.43 -31.01
C VAL A 40 5.16 12.27 -30.29
N LEU A 41 5.52 11.06 -29.87
CA LEU A 41 6.79 10.79 -29.21
C LEU A 41 8.00 10.85 -30.15
N PHE A 42 7.78 10.59 -31.44
CA PHE A 42 8.83 10.59 -32.47
C PHE A 42 8.81 11.84 -33.33
N ASP A 43 7.97 12.82 -33.05
CA ASP A 43 7.98 14.11 -33.72
C ASP A 43 9.27 14.86 -33.35
N GLY A 44 9.99 15.36 -34.34
CA GLY A 44 11.33 15.96 -34.18
C GLY A 44 11.36 17.09 -33.14
N SER A 45 10.31 17.95 -33.12
CA SER A 45 10.20 19.04 -32.15
C SER A 45 10.03 18.56 -30.71
N ASN A 46 9.34 17.43 -30.53
CA ASN A 46 9.14 16.82 -29.19
C ASN A 46 10.40 16.06 -28.74
N ALA A 47 11.12 15.43 -29.68
CA ALA A 47 12.39 14.75 -29.37
C ALA A 47 13.45 15.74 -28.88
N ASP A 48 13.55 16.93 -29.49
CA ASP A 48 14.47 17.98 -29.04
C ASP A 48 14.09 18.53 -27.66
N THR A 49 12.80 18.73 -27.42
CA THR A 49 12.28 19.16 -26.11
C THR A 49 12.55 18.11 -25.03
N MET A 50 12.31 16.83 -25.33
CA MET A 50 12.63 15.72 -24.42
C MET A 50 14.14 15.62 -24.16
N GLY A 51 14.96 15.79 -25.21
CA GLY A 51 16.42 15.80 -25.09
C GLY A 51 16.93 16.92 -24.18
N SER A 52 16.42 18.13 -24.35
CA SER A 52 16.77 19.28 -23.51
C SER A 52 16.29 19.11 -22.07
N PHE A 53 15.09 18.57 -21.87
CA PHE A 53 14.57 18.25 -20.55
C PHE A 53 15.44 17.22 -19.82
N VAL A 54 15.77 16.10 -20.48
CA VAL A 54 16.63 15.05 -19.89
C VAL A 54 18.04 15.57 -19.62
N SER A 55 18.60 16.41 -20.50
CA SER A 55 19.93 16.98 -20.29
C SER A 55 19.97 17.94 -19.09
N ALA A 56 18.87 18.60 -18.75
CA ALA A 56 18.76 19.47 -17.58
C ALA A 56 18.90 18.73 -16.23
N PHE A 57 18.73 17.40 -16.22
CA PHE A 57 18.94 16.56 -15.01
C PHE A 57 20.43 16.30 -14.72
N TRP A 58 21.33 16.66 -15.61
CA TRP A 58 22.75 16.45 -15.45
C TRP A 58 23.55 17.76 -15.56
N PRO A 59 24.41 18.09 -14.58
CA PRO A 59 24.79 17.32 -13.39
C PRO A 59 23.78 17.44 -12.24
N PRO A 60 23.67 16.42 -11.36
CA PRO A 60 22.88 16.51 -10.13
C PRO A 60 23.41 17.61 -9.22
N GLU A 61 22.53 18.38 -8.58
CA GLU A 61 22.89 19.43 -7.64
C GLU A 61 23.45 18.86 -6.35
N HIS A 62 24.55 19.44 -5.86
CA HIS A 62 25.26 18.98 -4.66
C HIS A 62 25.78 20.15 -3.78
N GLY A 63 25.25 21.38 -3.96
CA GLY A 63 25.55 22.52 -3.13
C GLY A 63 25.24 22.27 -1.64
N GLY A 64 26.04 22.81 -0.73
CA GLY A 64 25.88 22.55 0.69
C GLY A 64 24.51 22.93 1.25
N ASP A 65 23.98 24.08 0.85
CA ASP A 65 22.65 24.56 1.26
C ASP A 65 21.53 23.65 0.72
N PHE A 66 21.67 23.20 -0.52
CA PHE A 66 20.74 22.27 -1.12
C PHE A 66 20.77 20.89 -0.44
N LEU A 67 21.96 20.37 -0.10
CA LEU A 67 22.07 19.10 0.62
C LEU A 67 21.46 19.16 2.03
N ALA A 68 21.56 20.30 2.72
CA ALA A 68 20.89 20.51 3.99
C ALA A 68 19.35 20.47 3.85
N LEU A 69 18.81 21.16 2.83
CA LEU A 69 17.38 21.12 2.50
C LEU A 69 16.94 19.70 2.13
N LEU A 70 17.70 18.98 1.32
CA LEU A 70 17.45 17.61 0.89
C LEU A 70 17.39 16.65 2.08
N TRP A 71 18.32 16.81 3.02
CA TRP A 71 18.35 16.03 4.28
C TRP A 71 17.11 16.29 5.13
N GLN A 72 16.75 17.56 5.32
CA GLN A 72 15.57 17.93 6.09
C GLN A 72 14.29 17.36 5.44
N ALA A 73 14.13 17.50 4.13
CA ALA A 73 12.99 16.95 3.39
C ALA A 73 12.91 15.41 3.46
N THR A 74 14.07 14.75 3.49
CA THR A 74 14.15 13.29 3.67
C THR A 74 13.68 12.86 5.06
N LEU A 75 14.14 13.55 6.12
CA LEU A 75 13.71 13.30 7.49
C LEU A 75 12.21 13.57 7.66
N GLU A 76 11.70 14.62 7.04
CA GLU A 76 10.27 14.95 7.05
C GLU A 76 9.44 13.85 6.38
N THR A 77 9.88 13.32 5.23
CA THR A 77 9.26 12.20 4.55
C THR A 77 9.18 10.95 5.44
N LEU A 78 10.28 10.60 6.11
CA LEU A 78 10.33 9.49 7.07
C LEU A 78 9.41 9.73 8.28
N ALA A 79 9.39 10.97 8.79
CA ALA A 79 8.53 11.34 9.91
C ALA A 79 7.05 11.22 9.56
N ILE A 80 6.64 11.70 8.37
CA ILE A 80 5.26 11.56 7.86
C ILE A 80 4.86 10.10 7.77
N ALA A 81 5.69 9.27 7.15
CA ALA A 81 5.42 7.84 6.97
C ALA A 81 5.31 7.11 8.31
N THR A 82 6.25 7.38 9.23
CA THR A 82 6.32 6.69 10.53
C THR A 82 5.21 7.15 11.48
N ALA A 83 4.95 8.46 11.57
CA ALA A 83 3.87 8.99 12.38
C ALA A 83 2.49 8.54 11.84
N GLY A 84 2.28 8.60 10.53
CA GLY A 84 1.06 8.13 9.88
C GLY A 84 0.83 6.64 10.12
N MET A 85 1.88 5.82 10.00
CA MET A 85 1.81 4.39 10.28
C MET A 85 1.52 4.08 11.75
N THR A 86 2.11 4.83 12.67
CA THR A 86 1.86 4.66 14.12
C THR A 86 0.40 4.95 14.46
N LEU A 87 -0.16 6.05 13.94
CA LEU A 87 -1.57 6.38 14.10
C LEU A 87 -2.47 5.34 13.41
N ALA A 88 -2.08 4.86 12.23
CA ALA A 88 -2.80 3.79 11.53
C ALA A 88 -2.88 2.52 12.39
N LEU A 89 -1.78 2.09 13.03
CA LEU A 89 -1.76 0.95 13.94
C LEU A 89 -2.65 1.18 15.17
N ALA A 90 -2.61 2.37 15.76
CA ALA A 90 -3.44 2.73 16.92
C ALA A 90 -4.94 2.63 16.62
N ILE A 91 -5.36 2.93 15.39
CA ILE A 91 -6.75 2.82 14.93
C ILE A 91 -7.06 1.39 14.46
N ALA A 92 -6.14 0.76 13.72
CA ALA A 92 -6.34 -0.55 13.09
C ALA A 92 -6.52 -1.67 14.11
N ILE A 93 -5.73 -1.69 15.20
CA ILE A 93 -5.77 -2.76 16.20
C ILE A 93 -7.16 -2.86 16.85
N PRO A 94 -7.74 -1.80 17.44
CA PRO A 94 -9.08 -1.90 18.02
C PRO A 94 -10.15 -2.21 16.95
N CYS A 95 -10.04 -1.64 15.75
CA CYS A 95 -10.96 -1.94 14.66
C CYS A 95 -10.87 -3.43 14.23
N ALA A 96 -9.68 -4.01 14.17
CA ALA A 96 -9.49 -5.42 13.85
C ALA A 96 -10.10 -6.33 14.90
N LEU A 97 -9.92 -6.02 16.20
CA LEU A 97 -10.52 -6.75 17.29
C LEU A 97 -12.06 -6.72 17.24
N LEU A 98 -12.64 -5.57 16.89
CA LEU A 98 -14.09 -5.44 16.72
C LEU A 98 -14.60 -6.12 15.44
N ALA A 99 -13.80 -6.14 14.38
CA ALA A 99 -14.16 -6.73 13.09
C ALA A 99 -14.01 -8.26 13.05
N THR A 100 -13.10 -8.84 13.85
CA THR A 100 -12.79 -10.28 13.81
C THR A 100 -13.93 -11.16 14.32
N ARG A 101 -14.06 -12.36 13.74
CA ARG A 101 -14.93 -13.44 14.23
C ARG A 101 -14.24 -14.31 15.28
N ALA A 102 -12.92 -14.23 15.41
CA ALA A 102 -12.14 -15.08 16.32
C ALA A 102 -12.55 -14.92 17.79
N LEU A 103 -13.09 -13.77 18.20
CA LEU A 103 -13.65 -13.53 19.53
C LEU A 103 -15.09 -14.06 19.73
N SER A 104 -15.72 -14.60 18.68
CA SER A 104 -17.10 -15.11 18.75
C SER A 104 -17.15 -16.52 19.31
N LEU A 105 -18.00 -16.75 20.31
CA LEU A 105 -18.25 -18.11 20.84
C LEU A 105 -18.74 -19.08 19.77
N SER A 106 -19.52 -18.60 18.79
CA SER A 106 -20.03 -19.44 17.70
C SER A 106 -18.93 -19.91 16.74
N ALA A 107 -17.82 -19.17 16.62
CA ALA A 107 -16.66 -19.59 15.83
C ALA A 107 -15.76 -20.54 16.63
N LEU A 108 -15.69 -20.38 17.95
CA LEU A 108 -14.86 -21.17 18.85
C LEU A 108 -15.56 -22.43 19.36
N SER A 109 -16.91 -22.42 19.52
CA SER A 109 -17.71 -23.59 19.95
C SER A 109 -18.40 -24.24 18.74
N ARG A 110 -18.31 -25.56 18.59
CA ARG A 110 -19.08 -26.34 17.63
C ARG A 110 -20.57 -26.28 17.99
N GLY A 111 -21.35 -25.34 17.49
CA GLY A 111 -22.81 -25.36 17.58
C GLY A 111 -23.50 -24.20 18.30
N GLY A 112 -22.79 -23.13 18.67
CA GLY A 112 -23.43 -21.92 19.19
C GLY A 112 -24.16 -21.13 18.11
N ARG A 113 -25.47 -20.82 18.30
CA ARG A 113 -26.20 -19.88 17.43
C ARG A 113 -25.52 -18.51 17.48
N PRO A 114 -25.21 -17.89 16.34
CA PRO A 114 -24.61 -16.56 16.34
C PRO A 114 -25.58 -15.56 16.96
N ALA A 115 -25.19 -14.95 18.08
CA ALA A 115 -25.97 -13.85 18.64
C ALA A 115 -25.98 -12.70 17.62
N TRP A 116 -27.15 -12.26 17.18
CA TRP A 116 -27.31 -11.21 16.16
C TRP A 116 -26.56 -9.91 16.53
N TRP A 117 -26.44 -9.58 17.80
CA TRP A 117 -25.65 -8.47 18.32
C TRP A 117 -24.17 -8.54 17.93
N ASN A 118 -23.60 -9.73 17.80
CA ASN A 118 -22.22 -9.91 17.34
C ASN A 118 -22.07 -9.54 15.86
N HIS A 119 -23.14 -9.64 15.08
CA HIS A 119 -23.15 -9.20 13.68
C HIS A 119 -23.41 -7.69 13.58
N ALA A 120 -24.25 -7.13 14.45
CA ALA A 120 -24.65 -5.72 14.41
C ALA A 120 -23.46 -4.74 14.55
N LEU A 121 -22.44 -5.07 15.33
CA LEU A 121 -21.26 -4.21 15.50
C LEU A 121 -20.18 -4.48 14.43
N ARG A 122 -20.03 -5.74 13.98
CA ARG A 122 -18.99 -6.12 13.01
C ARG A 122 -19.23 -5.54 11.62
N TRP A 123 -20.46 -5.59 11.15
CA TRP A 123 -20.80 -5.12 9.81
C TRP A 123 -20.45 -3.65 9.59
N PRO A 124 -20.83 -2.71 10.47
CA PRO A 124 -20.46 -1.31 10.30
C PRO A 124 -18.94 -1.09 10.41
N VAL A 125 -18.24 -1.78 11.33
CA VAL A 125 -16.78 -1.66 11.44
C VAL A 125 -16.10 -2.19 10.17
N ARG A 126 -16.51 -3.34 9.65
CA ARG A 126 -15.98 -3.87 8.38
C ARG A 126 -16.32 -2.95 7.20
N GLY A 127 -17.53 -2.40 7.17
CA GLY A 127 -17.93 -1.41 6.18
C GLY A 127 -17.07 -0.14 6.25
N LEU A 128 -16.82 0.36 7.45
CA LEU A 128 -15.93 1.50 7.67
C LEU A 128 -14.51 1.21 7.16
N LEU A 129 -13.93 0.07 7.52
CA LEU A 129 -12.59 -0.32 7.07
C LEU A 129 -12.52 -0.45 5.53
N ILE A 130 -13.60 -0.90 4.88
CA ILE A 130 -13.67 -0.96 3.42
C ILE A 130 -13.67 0.45 2.84
N VAL A 131 -14.49 1.36 3.36
CA VAL A 131 -14.56 2.75 2.88
C VAL A 131 -13.21 3.46 3.04
N LEU A 132 -12.58 3.37 4.21
CA LEU A 132 -11.30 4.02 4.49
C LEU A 132 -10.19 3.60 3.51
N ARG A 133 -10.13 2.33 3.12
CA ARG A 133 -9.12 1.80 2.21
C ARG A 133 -9.49 1.89 0.72
N SER A 134 -10.77 2.12 0.39
CA SER A 134 -11.21 2.21 -1.01
C SER A 134 -10.84 3.55 -1.66
N ILE A 135 -10.65 4.57 -0.85
CA ILE A 135 -10.22 5.90 -1.31
C ILE A 135 -8.68 5.94 -1.28
N PRO A 136 -8.01 6.23 -2.41
CA PRO A 136 -6.55 6.37 -2.47
C PRO A 136 -6.04 7.42 -1.47
N GLU A 137 -4.88 7.18 -0.88
CA GLU A 137 -4.26 8.08 0.11
C GLU A 137 -4.04 9.51 -0.40
N ILE A 138 -3.77 9.67 -1.69
CA ILE A 138 -3.60 10.99 -2.31
C ILE A 138 -4.90 11.83 -2.27
N VAL A 139 -6.06 11.18 -2.39
CA VAL A 139 -7.36 11.87 -2.30
C VAL A 139 -7.60 12.34 -0.86
N TRP A 140 -7.27 11.48 0.13
CA TRP A 140 -7.31 11.88 1.52
C TRP A 140 -6.34 13.04 1.81
N ALA A 141 -5.12 13.00 1.26
CA ALA A 141 -4.14 14.07 1.40
C ALA A 141 -4.68 15.40 0.85
N LEU A 142 -5.30 15.40 -0.33
CA LEU A 142 -5.95 16.58 -0.92
C LEU A 142 -7.05 17.15 -0.02
N LEU A 143 -7.89 16.29 0.55
CA LEU A 143 -8.95 16.72 1.48
C LEU A 143 -8.34 17.33 2.74
N PHE A 144 -7.31 16.72 3.32
CA PHE A 144 -6.68 17.25 4.52
C PHE A 144 -5.87 18.52 4.26
N VAL A 145 -5.19 18.64 3.14
CA VAL A 145 -4.52 19.88 2.74
C VAL A 145 -5.53 21.03 2.65
N ARG A 146 -6.74 20.76 2.16
CA ARG A 146 -7.82 21.77 2.11
C ARG A 146 -8.42 22.09 3.49
N ALA A 147 -8.45 21.12 4.40
CA ALA A 147 -9.07 21.26 5.72
C ALA A 147 -8.10 21.81 6.79
N VAL A 148 -6.86 21.35 6.78
CA VAL A 148 -5.85 21.62 7.83
C VAL A 148 -4.76 22.57 7.33
N GLY A 149 -4.59 22.70 6.01
CA GLY A 149 -3.53 23.47 5.37
C GLY A 149 -2.42 22.60 4.81
N LEU A 150 -1.49 23.27 4.09
CA LEU A 150 -0.28 22.63 3.55
C LEU A 150 0.63 22.16 4.69
N GLY A 151 1.30 21.03 4.49
CA GLY A 151 2.35 20.55 5.39
C GLY A 151 2.19 19.10 5.83
N PRO A 152 3.13 18.62 6.67
CA PRO A 152 3.27 17.21 7.06
C PRO A 152 2.03 16.60 7.71
N THR A 153 1.26 17.42 8.46
CA THR A 153 0.07 16.96 9.19
C THR A 153 -0.97 16.34 8.24
N ALA A 154 -1.19 16.95 7.07
CA ALA A 154 -2.12 16.42 6.06
C ALA A 154 -1.68 15.03 5.56
N GLY A 155 -0.39 14.84 5.31
CA GLY A 155 0.18 13.57 4.92
C GLY A 155 0.05 12.49 6.00
N VAL A 156 0.37 12.83 7.24
CA VAL A 156 0.22 11.94 8.41
C VAL A 156 -1.22 11.45 8.55
N LEU A 157 -2.20 12.36 8.47
CA LEU A 157 -3.63 12.01 8.58
C LEU A 157 -4.10 11.14 7.41
N ALA A 158 -3.65 11.42 6.20
CA ALA A 158 -4.00 10.64 5.01
C ALA A 158 -3.49 9.19 5.10
N ILE A 159 -2.23 9.00 5.49
CA ILE A 159 -1.66 7.67 5.75
C ILE A 159 -2.42 7.00 6.89
N ALA A 160 -2.64 7.71 8.00
CA ALA A 160 -3.29 7.14 9.18
C ALA A 160 -4.66 6.56 8.84
N ILE A 161 -5.50 7.27 8.10
CA ILE A 161 -6.86 6.83 7.76
C ILE A 161 -6.83 5.67 6.76
N THR A 162 -6.11 5.82 5.65
CA THR A 162 -6.07 4.80 4.60
C THR A 162 -5.47 3.49 5.12
N TYR A 163 -4.35 3.61 5.82
CA TYR A 163 -3.64 2.43 6.32
C TYR A 163 -4.33 1.80 7.53
N ALA A 164 -5.06 2.57 8.35
CA ALA A 164 -5.93 1.98 9.36
C ALA A 164 -6.99 1.07 8.74
N GLY A 165 -7.60 1.49 7.62
CA GLY A 165 -8.53 0.67 6.86
C GLY A 165 -7.91 -0.62 6.32
N MET A 166 -6.68 -0.52 5.77
CA MET A 166 -5.94 -1.66 5.23
C MET A 166 -5.50 -2.64 6.32
N LEU A 167 -4.80 -2.13 7.34
CA LEU A 167 -4.28 -2.92 8.45
C LEU A 167 -5.41 -3.57 9.25
N GLY A 168 -6.45 -2.80 9.61
CA GLY A 168 -7.56 -3.29 10.40
C GLY A 168 -8.30 -4.46 9.74
N LYS A 169 -8.49 -4.39 8.41
CA LYS A 169 -9.09 -5.50 7.66
C LYS A 169 -8.17 -6.73 7.65
N VAL A 170 -6.91 -6.54 7.27
CA VAL A 170 -5.96 -7.67 7.15
C VAL A 170 -5.70 -8.32 8.51
N TYR A 171 -5.57 -7.55 9.58
CA TYR A 171 -5.41 -8.10 10.92
C TYR A 171 -6.63 -8.91 11.36
N ALA A 172 -7.85 -8.46 11.04
CA ALA A 172 -9.04 -9.26 11.33
C ALA A 172 -9.03 -10.59 10.56
N GLU A 173 -8.55 -10.61 9.32
CA GLU A 173 -8.39 -11.82 8.50
C GLU A 173 -7.28 -12.74 9.04
N ILE A 174 -6.14 -12.19 9.46
CA ILE A 174 -5.06 -12.96 10.11
C ILE A 174 -5.59 -13.63 11.39
N PHE A 175 -6.34 -12.93 12.24
CA PHE A 175 -6.93 -13.55 13.44
C PHE A 175 -7.94 -14.66 13.12
N GLU A 176 -8.57 -14.61 11.94
CA GLU A 176 -9.52 -15.62 11.49
C GLU A 176 -8.84 -16.83 10.80
N SER A 177 -7.60 -16.66 10.31
CA SER A 177 -6.84 -17.70 9.59
C SER A 177 -6.04 -18.65 10.47
N VAL A 178 -5.68 -18.24 11.70
CA VAL A 178 -4.88 -19.07 12.61
C VAL A 178 -5.65 -20.29 13.10
N ASP A 179 -4.91 -21.34 13.49
CA ASP A 179 -5.50 -22.57 14.05
C ASP A 179 -6.31 -22.28 15.33
N PRO A 180 -7.62 -22.58 15.35
CA PRO A 180 -8.46 -22.33 16.51
C PRO A 180 -8.27 -23.36 17.64
N LEU A 181 -7.51 -24.44 17.44
CA LEU A 181 -7.37 -25.52 18.43
C LEU A 181 -6.81 -25.05 19.78
N PRO A 182 -5.71 -24.25 19.85
CA PRO A 182 -5.20 -23.77 21.14
C PRO A 182 -6.21 -22.88 21.89
N ALA A 183 -6.91 -22.01 21.16
CA ALA A 183 -7.93 -21.16 21.77
C ALA A 183 -9.13 -21.98 22.29
N ARG A 184 -9.54 -23.03 21.57
CA ARG A 184 -10.61 -23.96 22.00
C ARG A 184 -10.20 -24.76 23.22
N ALA A 185 -8.95 -25.24 23.30
CA ALA A 185 -8.44 -25.96 24.46
C ALA A 185 -8.47 -25.09 25.73
N LEU A 186 -8.06 -23.82 25.61
CA LEU A 186 -8.14 -22.84 26.70
C LEU A 186 -9.58 -22.58 27.17
N LEU A 187 -10.53 -22.45 26.24
CA LEU A 187 -11.94 -22.30 26.58
C LEU A 187 -12.49 -23.56 27.25
N GLY A 188 -12.07 -24.75 26.82
CA GLY A 188 -12.46 -26.03 27.43
C GLY A 188 -11.96 -26.19 28.86
N SER A 189 -10.82 -25.58 29.21
CA SER A 189 -10.28 -25.52 30.58
C SER A 189 -10.86 -24.39 31.45
N GLY A 190 -11.86 -23.65 30.95
CA GLY A 190 -12.55 -22.59 31.71
C GLY A 190 -11.95 -21.18 31.54
N ALA A 191 -11.00 -20.98 30.64
CA ALA A 191 -10.46 -19.65 30.36
C ALA A 191 -11.52 -18.72 29.75
N SER A 192 -11.39 -17.43 30.03
CA SER A 192 -12.23 -16.40 29.40
C SER A 192 -11.91 -16.23 27.91
N ARG A 193 -12.82 -15.62 27.13
CA ARG A 193 -12.63 -15.34 25.70
C ARG A 193 -11.39 -14.49 25.41
N LEU A 194 -11.15 -13.50 26.25
CA LEU A 194 -9.97 -12.63 26.11
C LEU A 194 -8.69 -13.43 26.38
N GLN A 195 -8.67 -14.27 27.39
CA GLN A 195 -7.53 -15.16 27.67
C GLN A 195 -7.29 -16.12 26.51
N ALA A 196 -8.34 -16.75 25.97
CA ALA A 196 -8.22 -17.63 24.82
C ALA A 196 -7.70 -16.88 23.57
N PHE A 197 -8.09 -15.62 23.38
CA PHE A 197 -7.56 -14.79 22.31
C PHE A 197 -6.09 -14.42 22.53
N PHE A 198 -5.74 -13.86 23.69
CA PHE A 198 -4.38 -13.39 23.96
C PHE A 198 -3.35 -14.51 24.05
N TYR A 199 -3.72 -15.68 24.54
CA TYR A 199 -2.81 -16.82 24.71
C TYR A 199 -2.93 -17.88 23.59
N GLY A 200 -4.07 -17.96 22.90
CA GLY A 200 -4.31 -18.96 21.86
C GLY A 200 -4.24 -18.44 20.43
N VAL A 201 -4.75 -17.23 20.15
CA VAL A 201 -4.81 -16.66 18.79
C VAL A 201 -3.67 -15.69 18.54
N LEU A 202 -3.50 -14.70 19.41
CA LEU A 202 -2.57 -13.59 19.19
C LEU A 202 -1.11 -14.03 19.01
N PRO A 203 -0.55 -14.99 19.79
CA PRO A 203 0.83 -15.40 19.60
C PRO A 203 1.10 -16.01 18.22
N GLN A 204 0.12 -16.75 17.66
CA GLN A 204 0.21 -17.33 16.33
C GLN A 204 0.12 -16.26 15.22
N ALA A 205 -0.71 -15.23 15.45
CA ALA A 205 -0.95 -14.14 14.50
C ALA A 205 0.18 -13.09 14.45
N THR A 206 0.98 -12.98 15.53
CA THR A 206 1.93 -11.87 15.73
C THR A 206 2.98 -11.81 14.62
N GLY A 207 3.54 -12.93 14.19
CA GLY A 207 4.56 -12.97 13.13
C GLY A 207 4.04 -12.40 11.82
N GLU A 208 2.86 -12.81 11.40
CA GLU A 208 2.23 -12.34 10.16
C GLU A 208 1.81 -10.86 10.26
N MET A 209 1.25 -10.45 11.41
CA MET A 209 0.92 -9.06 11.68
C MET A 209 2.13 -8.14 11.61
N LEU A 210 3.25 -8.51 12.24
CA LEU A 210 4.49 -7.74 12.21
C LEU A 210 5.06 -7.67 10.80
N SER A 211 5.10 -8.80 10.09
CA SER A 211 5.57 -8.85 8.70
C SER A 211 4.75 -7.92 7.80
N TYR A 212 3.42 -7.95 7.94
CA TYR A 212 2.54 -7.07 7.16
C TYR A 212 2.68 -5.59 7.55
N SER A 213 2.87 -5.29 8.84
CA SER A 213 3.09 -3.91 9.33
C SER A 213 4.36 -3.31 8.76
N VAL A 214 5.46 -4.06 8.77
CA VAL A 214 6.75 -3.63 8.22
C VAL A 214 6.64 -3.39 6.72
N TYR A 215 5.97 -4.29 5.99
CA TYR A 215 5.69 -4.09 4.56
C TYR A 215 4.86 -2.82 4.30
N ARG A 216 3.85 -2.56 5.12
CA ARG A 216 3.02 -1.36 4.98
C ARG A 216 3.77 -0.07 5.34
N TRP A 217 4.68 -0.13 6.31
CA TRP A 217 5.55 1.00 6.61
C TRP A 217 6.46 1.37 5.42
N GLU A 218 7.05 0.38 4.76
CA GLU A 218 7.81 0.58 3.52
C GLU A 218 6.94 1.24 2.42
N CYS A 219 5.69 0.77 2.24
CA CYS A 219 4.75 1.39 1.31
C CYS A 219 4.40 2.84 1.72
N ALA A 220 4.31 3.13 3.03
CA ALA A 220 4.01 4.47 3.54
C ALA A 220 5.10 5.49 3.20
N ILE A 221 6.37 5.08 3.16
CA ILE A 221 7.49 5.94 2.73
C ILE A 221 7.29 6.38 1.27
N ARG A 222 6.92 5.46 0.38
CA ARG A 222 6.63 5.80 -1.02
C ARG A 222 5.40 6.68 -1.15
N ALA A 223 4.34 6.37 -0.42
CA ALA A 223 3.11 7.16 -0.41
C ALA A 223 3.34 8.59 0.11
N SER A 224 4.20 8.78 1.13
CA SER A 224 4.49 10.13 1.66
C SER A 224 5.14 11.04 0.64
N VAL A 225 6.03 10.51 -0.21
CA VAL A 225 6.61 11.30 -1.33
C VAL A 225 5.54 11.67 -2.35
N VAL A 226 4.68 10.72 -2.74
CA VAL A 226 3.59 10.99 -3.69
C VAL A 226 2.63 12.05 -3.16
N MET A 227 2.29 12.00 -1.87
CA MET A 227 1.43 13.02 -1.25
C MET A 227 2.10 14.39 -1.13
N GLY A 228 3.42 14.43 -1.10
CA GLY A 228 4.18 15.68 -1.15
C GLY A 228 3.84 16.54 -2.37
N PHE A 229 3.60 15.94 -3.55
CA PHE A 229 3.18 16.66 -4.77
C PHE A 229 1.84 17.40 -4.62
N VAL A 230 1.03 17.04 -3.66
CA VAL A 230 -0.22 17.75 -3.34
C VAL A 230 -0.12 18.65 -2.11
N GLY A 231 1.12 18.89 -1.65
CA GLY A 231 1.40 19.84 -0.56
C GLY A 231 1.43 19.23 0.84
N ALA A 232 1.61 17.90 0.94
CA ALA A 232 1.69 17.20 2.21
C ALA A 232 3.12 17.17 2.83
N GLY A 233 4.05 17.97 2.33
CA GLY A 233 5.42 18.09 2.87
C GLY A 233 6.43 17.11 2.28
N GLY A 234 7.63 17.12 2.82
CA GLY A 234 8.72 16.19 2.52
C GLY A 234 9.35 16.34 1.14
N LEU A 235 10.07 15.29 0.72
CA LEU A 235 10.78 15.23 -0.56
C LEU A 235 9.89 15.51 -1.77
N GLY A 236 8.64 15.00 -1.75
CA GLY A 236 7.72 15.19 -2.87
C GLY A 236 7.33 16.65 -3.09
N GLN A 237 7.15 17.43 -2.02
CA GLN A 237 6.84 18.84 -2.11
C GLN A 237 8.03 19.64 -2.65
N GLN A 238 9.23 19.33 -2.19
CA GLN A 238 10.44 19.99 -2.69
C GLN A 238 10.67 19.66 -4.18
N MET A 239 10.44 18.41 -4.56
CA MET A 239 10.54 17.98 -5.95
C MET A 239 9.54 18.71 -6.87
N ASP A 240 8.28 18.91 -6.43
CA ASP A 240 7.29 19.69 -7.18
C ASP A 240 7.73 21.15 -7.34
N LEU A 241 8.27 21.76 -6.29
CA LEU A 241 8.78 23.12 -6.32
C LEU A 241 9.96 23.25 -7.30
N SER A 242 10.97 22.38 -7.23
CA SER A 242 12.11 22.37 -8.14
C SER A 242 11.71 22.09 -9.59
N MET A 243 10.72 21.23 -9.83
CA MET A 243 10.17 21.02 -11.17
C MET A 243 9.50 22.27 -11.74
N ARG A 244 8.74 23.01 -10.95
CA ARG A 244 8.10 24.28 -11.35
C ARG A 244 9.12 25.38 -11.64
N MET A 245 10.29 25.32 -11.00
CA MET A 245 11.41 26.26 -11.21
C MET A 245 12.34 25.81 -12.33
N PHE A 246 12.07 24.69 -13.01
CA PHE A 246 12.92 24.08 -14.05
C PHE A 246 14.34 23.74 -13.56
N ALA A 247 14.52 23.54 -12.25
CA ALA A 247 15.79 23.17 -11.64
C ALA A 247 16.06 21.65 -11.76
N GLY A 248 16.36 21.18 -12.98
CA GLY A 248 16.51 19.74 -13.28
C GLY A 248 17.58 19.04 -12.45
N GLY A 249 18.72 19.69 -12.15
CA GLY A 249 19.78 19.14 -11.31
C GLY A 249 19.31 18.84 -9.88
N GLU A 250 18.49 19.72 -9.28
CA GLU A 250 17.89 19.50 -7.95
C GLU A 250 16.94 18.31 -7.99
N VAL A 251 16.09 18.24 -9.02
CA VAL A 251 15.14 17.11 -9.19
C VAL A 251 15.90 15.79 -9.33
N ALA A 252 17.01 15.78 -10.07
CA ALA A 252 17.85 14.58 -10.20
C ALA A 252 18.39 14.10 -8.85
N SER A 253 18.93 15.01 -8.04
CA SER A 253 19.44 14.69 -6.70
C SER A 253 18.32 14.19 -5.76
N MET A 254 17.13 14.79 -5.83
CA MET A 254 15.96 14.35 -5.05
C MET A 254 15.48 12.98 -5.49
N LEU A 255 15.45 12.66 -6.78
CA LEU A 255 15.10 11.34 -7.31
C LEU A 255 16.10 10.28 -6.87
N LEU A 256 17.41 10.57 -6.93
CA LEU A 256 18.44 9.65 -6.44
C LEU A 256 18.31 9.41 -4.94
N THR A 257 18.05 10.45 -4.16
CA THR A 257 17.82 10.34 -2.71
C THR A 257 16.56 9.53 -2.41
N PHE A 258 15.48 9.76 -3.14
CA PHE A 258 14.26 8.95 -3.01
C PHE A 258 14.50 7.48 -3.34
N LEU A 259 15.22 7.20 -4.43
CA LEU A 259 15.60 5.83 -4.79
C LEU A 259 16.42 5.17 -3.69
N ALA A 260 17.44 5.85 -3.16
CA ALA A 260 18.26 5.36 -2.06
C ALA A 260 17.41 5.13 -0.80
N LEU A 261 16.50 6.02 -0.46
CA LEU A 261 15.59 5.90 0.68
C LEU A 261 14.69 4.67 0.54
N VAL A 262 14.09 4.43 -0.61
CA VAL A 262 13.23 3.27 -0.88
C VAL A 262 14.03 1.98 -0.81
N LEU A 263 15.24 1.94 -1.39
CA LEU A 263 16.11 0.76 -1.33
C LEU A 263 16.54 0.44 0.11
N LEU A 264 16.87 1.45 0.91
CA LEU A 264 17.20 1.29 2.33
C LEU A 264 15.99 0.79 3.13
N ALA A 265 14.80 1.35 2.88
CA ALA A 265 13.57 0.91 3.53
C ALA A 265 13.21 -0.55 3.17
N ASP A 266 13.34 -0.95 1.90
CA ASP A 266 13.12 -2.31 1.45
C ASP A 266 14.15 -3.29 2.08
N LEU A 267 15.42 -2.90 2.14
CA LEU A 267 16.46 -3.71 2.78
C LEU A 267 16.16 -3.91 4.28
N LEU A 268 15.84 -2.82 4.99
CA LEU A 268 15.46 -2.87 6.41
C LEU A 268 14.21 -3.72 6.62
N SER A 269 13.21 -3.54 5.78
CA SER A 269 11.97 -4.32 5.78
C SER A 269 12.23 -5.82 5.61
N ARG A 270 13.11 -6.21 4.69
CA ARG A 270 13.51 -7.62 4.50
C ARG A 270 14.25 -8.19 5.71
N LEU A 271 15.19 -7.42 6.28
CA LEU A 271 15.94 -7.84 7.47
C LEU A 271 15.02 -8.05 8.67
N LEU A 272 14.08 -7.12 8.90
CA LEU A 272 13.11 -7.24 9.98
C LEU A 272 12.19 -8.46 9.78
N ARG A 273 11.65 -8.66 8.58
CA ARG A 273 10.79 -9.81 8.28
C ARG A 273 11.54 -11.14 8.46
N TRP A 274 12.79 -11.22 8.02
CA TRP A 274 13.60 -12.45 8.21
C TRP A 274 13.81 -12.76 9.70
N ARG A 275 13.87 -11.74 10.56
CA ARG A 275 14.04 -11.93 12.00
C ARG A 275 12.76 -12.41 12.71
N PHE A 276 11.58 -12.08 12.18
CA PHE A 276 10.28 -12.36 12.79
C PHE A 276 9.51 -13.52 12.11
N ALA A 277 9.93 -13.97 10.94
CA ALA A 277 9.42 -15.18 10.28
C ALA A 277 10.23 -16.41 10.71
#